data_1cb3adb2f2ac1e8aaf7c0f2806d05676
#
_entry.id   1cb3adb2f2ac1e8aaf7c0f2806d05676
#
_cell.length_a   1.000
_cell.length_b   1.000
_cell.length_c   1.000
_cell.angle_alpha   90.00
_cell.angle_beta   90.00
_cell.angle_gamma   90.00
#
_symmetry.space_group_name_H-M   'P 1'
#
loop_
_entity.id
_entity.type
_entity.pdbx_description
1 polymer ?
#
loop_
_entity_poly.entity_id
_entity_poly.type
_entity_poly.pdbx_seq_one_letter_code
_entity_poly.pdbx_strand_id
1 'polypeptide(L)'
;MKINIATTHRTKYIIDKYGLYAKKNFGQNFIINPSIIENIISLSDITKDDYVIEIGPGIGALTEALVQVAYEVYAFEIDKDLEKVLTNEITASNLFVTIKDFLKVDLNEFISKLDPSRNIVIVSNLPYYITSDILTKLITSDINYKSIIVMLQKEVGDKFINNQGKKDETVLTYLARYYCDCSKLIDVSLTNFIPQPNIESMVIKFNKKEYHLKVKDNKKFLNVTKALLKMRRKTIQNNLNAYLPTKEDVLSILNELNINPLTRPESLSLDDFINITNLICDKYPN
;
A
#
# COMPACT_ATOMS: atom_id res chain seq x y z
N MET A 1 25.70 8.51 4.37
CA MET A 1 24.80 8.48 3.19
C MET A 1 24.82 9.87 2.55
N LYS A 2 25.03 9.99 1.23
CA LYS A 2 24.98 11.30 0.56
C LYS A 2 23.63 11.39 -0.15
N ILE A 3 22.72 12.20 0.37
CA ILE A 3 21.40 12.46 -0.20
C ILE A 3 21.42 13.87 -0.78
N ASN A 4 21.27 13.98 -2.08
CA ASN A 4 21.46 15.23 -2.81
C ASN A 4 20.17 15.67 -3.56
N ILE A 5 19.44 14.70 -4.15
CA ILE A 5 18.22 14.97 -4.92
C ILE A 5 17.14 15.59 -4.04
N ALA A 6 16.95 15.13 -2.80
CA ALA A 6 15.95 15.63 -1.87
C ALA A 6 16.29 17.02 -1.27
N THR A 7 17.10 17.85 -1.92
CA THR A 7 17.31 19.25 -1.52
C THR A 7 16.52 20.20 -2.40
N THR A 8 16.04 21.31 -1.82
CA THR A 8 15.27 22.33 -2.58
C THR A 8 16.01 22.79 -3.85
N HIS A 9 17.33 23.02 -3.71
CA HIS A 9 18.16 23.49 -4.84
C HIS A 9 18.25 22.41 -5.94
N ARG A 10 18.56 21.16 -5.56
CA ARG A 10 18.77 20.09 -6.53
C ARG A 10 17.46 19.65 -7.20
N THR A 11 16.37 19.57 -6.42
CA THR A 11 15.03 19.29 -6.96
C THR A 11 14.64 20.33 -8.02
N LYS A 12 14.80 21.63 -7.72
CA LYS A 12 14.51 22.70 -8.70
C LYS A 12 15.39 22.60 -9.93
N TYR A 13 16.69 22.40 -9.74
CA TYR A 13 17.62 22.21 -10.86
C TYR A 13 17.20 21.05 -11.78
N ILE A 14 16.79 19.90 -11.21
CA ILE A 14 16.33 18.76 -12.02
C ILE A 14 15.04 19.11 -12.77
N ILE A 15 14.08 19.75 -12.09
CA ILE A 15 12.82 20.19 -12.70
C ILE A 15 13.11 21.08 -13.90
N ASP A 16 13.96 22.09 -13.72
CA ASP A 16 14.31 23.05 -14.78
C ASP A 16 15.11 22.40 -15.91
N LYS A 17 16.12 21.58 -15.58
CA LYS A 17 17.00 20.90 -16.54
C LYS A 17 16.23 19.99 -17.50
N TYR A 18 15.23 19.27 -16.99
CA TYR A 18 14.44 18.31 -17.77
C TYR A 18 13.08 18.89 -18.24
N GLY A 19 12.81 20.16 -17.96
CA GLY A 19 11.54 20.81 -18.33
C GLY A 19 10.32 20.12 -17.70
N LEU A 20 10.46 19.64 -16.46
CA LEU A 20 9.41 18.88 -15.81
C LEU A 20 8.31 19.81 -15.28
N TYR A 21 7.09 19.34 -15.39
CA TYR A 21 5.95 19.95 -14.74
C TYR A 21 5.36 18.92 -13.77
N ALA A 22 5.13 19.29 -12.52
CA ALA A 22 4.41 18.45 -11.59
C ALA A 22 3.02 18.14 -12.15
N LYS A 23 2.85 16.91 -12.65
CA LYS A 23 1.62 16.47 -13.29
C LYS A 23 0.58 16.17 -12.23
N LYS A 24 -0.42 17.06 -12.08
CA LYS A 24 -1.51 16.89 -11.11
C LYS A 24 -2.20 15.53 -11.24
N ASN A 25 -2.33 15.03 -12.47
CA ASN A 25 -2.92 13.71 -12.73
C ASN A 25 -2.13 12.54 -12.13
N PHE A 26 -0.84 12.73 -11.86
CA PHE A 26 0.01 11.75 -11.19
C PHE A 26 0.27 12.09 -9.72
N GLY A 27 -0.32 13.16 -9.19
CA GLY A 27 -0.19 13.56 -7.78
C GLY A 27 1.26 13.78 -7.34
N GLN A 28 2.13 14.25 -8.24
CA GLN A 28 3.56 14.39 -8.01
C GLN A 28 3.85 15.48 -6.99
N ASN A 29 4.46 15.08 -5.86
CA ASN A 29 5.00 15.96 -4.82
C ASN A 29 6.41 15.44 -4.48
N PHE A 30 7.44 16.19 -4.86
CA PHE A 30 8.84 15.79 -4.69
C PHE A 30 9.35 16.18 -3.31
N ILE A 31 9.95 15.25 -2.59
CA ILE A 31 10.53 15.50 -1.27
C ILE A 31 11.77 16.38 -1.43
N ILE A 32 11.85 17.45 -0.62
CA ILE A 32 12.94 18.44 -0.64
C ILE A 32 13.70 18.56 0.69
N ASN A 33 13.55 17.58 1.57
CA ASN A 33 14.24 17.53 2.85
C ASN A 33 14.98 16.21 3.00
N PRO A 34 16.34 16.21 2.97
CA PRO A 34 17.13 15.00 3.12
C PRO A 34 16.85 14.23 4.42
N SER A 35 16.58 14.93 5.52
CA SER A 35 16.34 14.29 6.83
C SER A 35 15.09 13.39 6.82
N ILE A 36 14.10 13.70 5.97
CA ILE A 36 12.94 12.81 5.79
C ILE A 36 13.37 11.49 5.17
N ILE A 37 14.20 11.53 4.13
CA ILE A 37 14.73 10.34 3.48
C ILE A 37 15.61 9.53 4.45
N GLU A 38 16.51 10.20 5.16
CA GLU A 38 17.39 9.56 6.16
C GLU A 38 16.57 8.84 7.26
N ASN A 39 15.52 9.47 7.76
CA ASN A 39 14.63 8.86 8.74
C ASN A 39 13.89 7.65 8.15
N ILE A 40 13.37 7.75 6.92
CA ILE A 40 12.72 6.61 6.27
C ILE A 40 13.68 5.43 6.16
N ILE A 41 14.91 5.66 5.69
CA ILE A 41 15.92 4.61 5.52
C ILE A 41 16.33 4.02 6.88
N SER A 42 16.59 4.86 7.89
CA SER A 42 17.02 4.37 9.21
C SER A 42 15.97 3.53 9.93
N LEU A 43 14.68 3.81 9.69
CA LEU A 43 13.55 3.10 10.31
C LEU A 43 13.00 1.95 9.43
N SER A 44 13.53 1.79 8.22
CA SER A 44 13.06 0.80 7.26
C SER A 44 13.55 -0.62 7.55
N ASP A 45 14.66 -0.79 8.26
CA ASP A 45 15.39 -2.04 8.44
C ASP A 45 15.85 -2.68 7.11
N ILE A 46 16.06 -1.85 6.07
CA ILE A 46 16.61 -2.29 4.78
C ILE A 46 18.10 -2.52 4.91
N THR A 47 18.58 -3.64 4.38
CA THR A 47 19.98 -4.05 4.38
C THR A 47 20.48 -4.41 2.98
N LYS A 48 21.79 -4.66 2.86
CA LYS A 48 22.41 -5.16 1.61
C LYS A 48 21.98 -6.57 1.20
N ASP A 49 21.16 -7.23 2.01
CA ASP A 49 20.57 -8.54 1.69
C ASP A 49 19.15 -8.43 1.14
N ASP A 50 18.57 -7.24 1.12
CA ASP A 50 17.20 -7.02 0.71
C ASP A 50 17.09 -6.50 -0.73
N TYR A 51 16.16 -7.08 -1.50
CA TYR A 51 15.62 -6.44 -2.70
C TYR A 51 14.65 -5.33 -2.30
N VAL A 52 14.71 -4.20 -2.98
CA VAL A 52 13.73 -3.13 -2.80
C VAL A 52 12.91 -2.95 -4.07
N ILE A 53 11.60 -2.95 -3.93
CA ILE A 53 10.66 -2.54 -4.98
C ILE A 53 10.20 -1.12 -4.63
N GLU A 54 10.58 -0.14 -5.45
CA GLU A 54 10.13 1.24 -5.29
C GLU A 54 8.98 1.54 -6.28
N ILE A 55 7.89 2.07 -5.77
CA ILE A 55 6.72 2.43 -6.58
C ILE A 55 6.61 3.94 -6.66
N GLY A 56 6.69 4.48 -7.89
CA GLY A 56 6.67 5.91 -8.12
C GLY A 56 7.91 6.64 -7.59
N PRO A 57 9.12 6.32 -8.11
CA PRO A 57 10.37 6.96 -7.68
C PRO A 57 10.37 8.47 -7.92
N GLY A 58 9.54 8.97 -8.84
CA GLY A 58 9.52 10.37 -9.21
C GLY A 58 10.86 10.81 -9.79
N ILE A 59 11.43 11.91 -9.26
CA ILE A 59 12.78 12.37 -9.65
C ILE A 59 13.92 11.62 -8.96
N GLY A 60 13.61 10.59 -8.14
CA GLY A 60 14.60 9.71 -7.55
C GLY A 60 15.11 10.13 -6.16
N ALA A 61 14.40 10.99 -5.44
CA ALA A 61 14.81 11.44 -4.12
C ALA A 61 15.00 10.29 -3.10
N LEU A 62 14.08 9.33 -3.08
CA LEU A 62 14.17 8.15 -2.24
C LEU A 62 15.07 7.08 -2.88
N THR A 63 14.98 6.91 -4.20
CA THR A 63 15.82 5.98 -4.99
C THR A 63 17.30 6.17 -4.72
N GLU A 64 17.79 7.44 -4.71
CA GLU A 64 19.20 7.79 -4.43
C GLU A 64 19.71 7.23 -3.10
N ALA A 65 18.84 7.16 -2.10
CA ALA A 65 19.17 6.60 -0.81
C ALA A 65 19.04 5.06 -0.79
N LEU A 66 18.00 4.53 -1.43
CA LEU A 66 17.74 3.09 -1.48
C LEU A 66 18.87 2.32 -2.14
N VAL A 67 19.45 2.81 -3.25
CA VAL A 67 20.57 2.15 -3.94
C VAL A 67 21.84 2.07 -3.07
N GLN A 68 21.97 2.92 -2.05
CA GLN A 68 23.11 2.89 -1.15
C GLN A 68 22.99 1.80 -0.07
N VAL A 69 21.77 1.37 0.29
CA VAL A 69 21.51 0.45 1.40
C VAL A 69 20.97 -0.91 0.97
N ALA A 70 20.29 -1.00 -0.16
CA ALA A 70 19.70 -2.23 -0.68
C ALA A 70 20.72 -3.07 -1.49
N TYR A 71 20.41 -4.35 -1.68
CA TYR A 71 21.10 -5.21 -2.63
C TYR A 71 20.83 -4.73 -4.05
N GLU A 72 19.58 -4.71 -4.47
CA GLU A 72 19.09 -4.16 -5.74
C GLU A 72 17.80 -3.39 -5.52
N VAL A 73 17.58 -2.37 -6.37
CA VAL A 73 16.39 -1.54 -6.37
C VAL A 73 15.67 -1.64 -7.71
N TYR A 74 14.44 -2.08 -7.69
CA TYR A 74 13.55 -2.18 -8.83
C TYR A 74 12.50 -1.08 -8.76
N ALA A 75 12.68 -0.02 -9.54
CA ALA A 75 11.84 1.17 -9.53
C ALA A 75 10.81 1.12 -10.66
N PHE A 76 9.52 1.15 -10.32
CA PHE A 76 8.41 1.19 -11.27
C PHE A 76 7.84 2.61 -11.35
N GLU A 77 7.93 3.22 -12.53
CA GLU A 77 7.44 4.59 -12.79
C GLU A 77 6.42 4.58 -13.94
N ILE A 78 5.33 5.33 -13.79
CA ILE A 78 4.31 5.44 -14.83
C ILE A 78 4.61 6.59 -15.80
N ASP A 79 5.31 7.61 -15.32
CA ASP A 79 5.66 8.79 -16.11
C ASP A 79 6.94 8.58 -16.93
N LYS A 80 6.78 8.44 -18.23
CA LYS A 80 7.90 8.24 -19.17
C LYS A 80 8.92 9.38 -19.17
N ASP A 81 8.51 10.60 -18.82
CA ASP A 81 9.41 11.74 -18.80
C ASP A 81 10.44 11.62 -17.67
N LEU A 82 10.15 10.83 -16.63
CA LEU A 82 11.04 10.60 -15.50
C LEU A 82 12.10 9.51 -15.74
N GLU A 83 11.97 8.70 -16.77
CA GLU A 83 12.98 7.67 -17.10
C GLU A 83 14.37 8.26 -17.27
N LYS A 84 14.47 9.31 -18.10
CA LYS A 84 15.74 10.00 -18.35
C LYS A 84 16.31 10.67 -17.09
N VAL A 85 15.44 11.14 -16.21
CA VAL A 85 15.85 11.72 -14.92
C VAL A 85 16.51 10.66 -14.07
N LEU A 86 15.81 9.55 -13.83
CA LEU A 86 16.29 8.45 -12.98
C LEU A 86 17.61 7.87 -13.49
N THR A 87 17.73 7.65 -14.80
CA THR A 87 18.94 7.06 -15.39
C THR A 87 20.13 8.00 -15.44
N ASN A 88 19.91 9.31 -15.58
CA ASN A 88 20.99 10.29 -15.68
C ASN A 88 21.41 10.88 -14.33
N GLU A 89 20.49 11.01 -13.38
CA GLU A 89 20.77 11.64 -12.09
C GLU A 89 21.22 10.63 -11.03
N ILE A 90 20.90 9.33 -11.22
CA ILE A 90 21.29 8.26 -10.30
C ILE A 90 22.17 7.25 -11.03
N THR A 91 23.47 7.35 -10.78
CA THR A 91 24.45 6.40 -11.33
C THR A 91 24.69 5.28 -10.32
N ALA A 92 23.96 4.18 -10.46
CA ALA A 92 24.08 3.01 -9.60
C ALA A 92 23.89 1.73 -10.42
N SER A 93 24.80 0.76 -10.28
CA SER A 93 24.75 -0.52 -11.01
C SER A 93 23.64 -1.45 -10.50
N ASN A 94 23.10 -1.18 -9.32
CA ASN A 94 22.04 -1.95 -8.68
C ASN A 94 20.66 -1.29 -8.78
N LEU A 95 20.46 -0.32 -9.71
CA LEU A 95 19.17 0.30 -9.99
C LEU A 95 18.60 -0.22 -11.33
N PHE A 96 17.37 -0.72 -11.27
CA PHE A 96 16.61 -1.18 -12.43
C PHE A 96 15.31 -0.40 -12.55
N VAL A 97 15.20 0.46 -13.55
CA VAL A 97 14.03 1.30 -13.79
C VAL A 97 13.14 0.65 -14.84
N THR A 98 11.84 0.55 -14.54
CA THR A 98 10.82 0.03 -15.45
C THR A 98 9.69 1.04 -15.58
N ILE A 99 9.46 1.52 -16.80
CA ILE A 99 8.36 2.42 -17.10
C ILE A 99 7.09 1.60 -17.33
N LYS A 100 6.29 1.49 -16.29
CA LYS A 100 5.04 0.69 -16.30
C LYS A 100 4.10 1.13 -15.18
N ASP A 101 2.80 1.07 -15.47
CA ASP A 101 1.76 1.18 -14.44
C ASP A 101 1.89 -0.02 -13.47
N PHE A 102 2.21 0.26 -12.21
CA PHE A 102 2.42 -0.78 -11.19
C PHE A 102 1.19 -1.65 -10.96
N LEU A 103 -0.01 -1.13 -11.13
CA LEU A 103 -1.24 -1.92 -11.01
C LEU A 103 -1.33 -3.04 -12.07
N LYS A 104 -0.62 -2.89 -13.20
CA LYS A 104 -0.56 -3.87 -14.30
C LYS A 104 0.65 -4.81 -14.21
N VAL A 105 1.49 -4.69 -13.19
CA VAL A 105 2.62 -5.60 -12.96
C VAL A 105 2.09 -6.90 -12.36
N ASP A 106 2.44 -8.04 -12.95
CA ASP A 106 2.28 -9.33 -12.29
C ASP A 106 3.41 -9.50 -11.28
N LEU A 107 3.07 -9.36 -9.99
CA LEU A 107 4.05 -9.42 -8.91
C LEU A 107 4.61 -10.83 -8.72
N ASN A 108 3.80 -11.87 -8.92
CA ASN A 108 4.26 -13.25 -8.77
C ASN A 108 5.25 -13.59 -9.88
N GLU A 109 4.94 -13.24 -11.13
CA GLU A 109 5.87 -13.41 -12.27
C GLU A 109 7.16 -12.61 -12.05
N PHE A 110 7.05 -11.36 -11.58
CA PHE A 110 8.22 -10.52 -11.35
C PHE A 110 9.12 -11.11 -10.27
N ILE A 111 8.55 -11.45 -9.10
CA ILE A 111 9.31 -11.96 -7.95
C ILE A 111 9.88 -13.35 -8.18
N SER A 112 9.22 -14.19 -8.99
CA SER A 112 9.75 -15.53 -9.34
C SER A 112 11.10 -15.51 -10.07
N LYS A 113 11.51 -14.34 -10.58
CA LYS A 113 12.81 -14.13 -11.26
C LYS A 113 13.91 -13.68 -10.29
N LEU A 114 13.57 -13.36 -9.05
CA LEU A 114 14.51 -12.93 -8.02
C LEU A 114 15.01 -14.12 -7.20
N ASP A 115 16.16 -13.93 -6.55
CA ASP A 115 16.69 -14.96 -5.63
C ASP A 115 15.76 -15.10 -4.41
N PRO A 116 15.13 -16.28 -4.21
CA PRO A 116 14.17 -16.48 -3.12
C PRO A 116 14.80 -16.46 -1.73
N SER A 117 16.13 -16.52 -1.62
CA SER A 117 16.84 -16.45 -0.33
C SER A 117 16.89 -15.04 0.24
N ARG A 118 16.60 -14.02 -0.56
CA ARG A 118 16.63 -12.61 -0.17
C ARG A 118 15.24 -12.09 0.18
N ASN A 119 15.18 -11.17 1.14
CA ASN A 119 13.93 -10.52 1.49
C ASN A 119 13.54 -9.47 0.45
N ILE A 120 12.26 -9.16 0.42
CA ILE A 120 11.69 -8.08 -0.42
C ILE A 120 11.12 -7.02 0.51
N VAL A 121 11.56 -5.79 0.32
CA VAL A 121 10.97 -4.61 0.97
C VAL A 121 10.35 -3.72 -0.12
N ILE A 122 9.13 -3.29 0.09
CA ILE A 122 8.42 -2.41 -0.83
C ILE A 122 8.41 -1.02 -0.24
N VAL A 123 8.86 -0.02 -1.00
CA VAL A 123 8.95 1.36 -0.52
C VAL A 123 8.26 2.30 -1.52
N SER A 124 7.53 3.29 -1.04
CA SER A 124 6.89 4.25 -1.94
C SER A 124 6.53 5.56 -1.25
N ASN A 125 6.69 6.66 -1.98
CA ASN A 125 5.96 7.90 -1.75
C ASN A 125 4.72 7.88 -2.65
N LEU A 126 3.62 7.28 -2.16
CA LEU A 126 2.45 7.00 -3.01
C LEU A 126 1.69 8.26 -3.43
N PRO A 127 1.34 8.37 -4.72
CA PRO A 127 0.34 9.34 -5.15
C PRO A 127 -1.01 9.07 -4.45
N TYR A 128 -1.60 10.10 -3.87
CA TYR A 128 -2.76 9.95 -2.97
C TYR A 128 -3.99 9.31 -3.63
N TYR A 129 -4.20 9.56 -4.94
CA TYR A 129 -5.37 9.08 -5.68
C TYR A 129 -5.36 7.56 -5.93
N ILE A 130 -4.20 6.90 -5.84
CA ILE A 130 -4.01 5.47 -6.18
C ILE A 130 -3.56 4.64 -4.96
N THR A 131 -3.34 5.29 -3.82
CA THR A 131 -2.83 4.66 -2.58
C THR A 131 -3.62 3.41 -2.20
N SER A 132 -4.96 3.48 -2.22
CA SER A 132 -5.83 2.36 -1.82
C SER A 132 -5.70 1.16 -2.74
N ASP A 133 -5.59 1.38 -4.05
CA ASP A 133 -5.49 0.29 -5.03
C ASP A 133 -4.13 -0.40 -4.95
N ILE A 134 -3.04 0.38 -4.83
CA ILE A 134 -1.69 -0.17 -4.67
C ILE A 134 -1.57 -0.96 -3.36
N LEU A 135 -1.99 -0.39 -2.23
CA LEU A 135 -1.93 -1.08 -0.94
C LEU A 135 -2.80 -2.33 -0.92
N THR A 136 -4.02 -2.28 -1.50
CA THR A 136 -4.87 -3.47 -1.63
C THR A 136 -4.15 -4.56 -2.41
N LYS A 137 -3.59 -4.23 -3.58
CA LYS A 137 -2.82 -5.17 -4.41
C LYS A 137 -1.65 -5.79 -3.66
N LEU A 138 -0.87 -4.98 -2.93
CA LEU A 138 0.30 -5.45 -2.19
C LEU A 138 -0.07 -6.33 -1.01
N ILE A 139 -1.00 -5.87 -0.17
CA ILE A 139 -1.39 -6.53 1.08
C ILE A 139 -2.10 -7.86 0.81
N THR A 140 -2.91 -7.95 -0.26
CA THR A 140 -3.64 -9.17 -0.62
C THR A 140 -2.89 -10.09 -1.56
N SER A 141 -1.66 -9.74 -1.95
CA SER A 141 -0.83 -10.59 -2.80
C SER A 141 -0.26 -11.77 -2.02
N ASP A 142 -0.04 -12.88 -2.71
CA ASP A 142 0.57 -14.08 -2.12
C ASP A 142 2.10 -13.98 -2.03
N ILE A 143 2.69 -12.85 -2.43
CA ILE A 143 4.14 -12.66 -2.39
C ILE A 143 4.66 -12.64 -0.96
N ASN A 144 5.86 -13.18 -0.77
CA ASN A 144 6.55 -13.09 0.50
C ASN A 144 7.39 -11.80 0.54
N TYR A 145 6.91 -10.78 1.25
CA TYR A 145 7.65 -9.54 1.53
C TYR A 145 7.96 -9.42 3.02
N LYS A 146 9.08 -8.81 3.35
CA LYS A 146 9.48 -8.46 4.72
C LYS A 146 8.61 -7.32 5.28
N SER A 147 8.48 -6.24 4.51
CA SER A 147 7.67 -5.08 4.89
C SER A 147 7.28 -4.24 3.68
N ILE A 148 6.20 -3.46 3.85
CA ILE A 148 5.79 -2.38 2.95
C ILE A 148 5.91 -1.06 3.72
N ILE A 149 6.68 -0.11 3.18
CA ILE A 149 6.91 1.21 3.80
C ILE A 149 6.39 2.26 2.84
N VAL A 150 5.35 2.95 3.24
CA VAL A 150 4.69 3.90 2.35
C VAL A 150 4.44 5.23 3.04
N MET A 151 4.68 6.30 2.27
CA MET A 151 4.21 7.62 2.62
C MET A 151 2.84 7.85 1.98
N LEU A 152 1.90 8.32 2.78
CA LEU A 152 0.52 8.56 2.39
C LEU A 152 -0.07 9.74 3.19
N GLN A 153 -1.28 10.16 2.84
CA GLN A 153 -1.97 11.23 3.59
C GLN A 153 -2.16 10.84 5.06
N LYS A 154 -1.88 11.76 5.97
CA LYS A 154 -1.94 11.53 7.42
C LYS A 154 -3.29 10.99 7.87
N GLU A 155 -4.39 11.55 7.36
CA GLU A 155 -5.75 11.07 7.68
C GLU A 155 -5.95 9.59 7.28
N VAL A 156 -5.36 9.16 6.15
CA VAL A 156 -5.41 7.75 5.72
C VAL A 156 -4.53 6.91 6.63
N GLY A 157 -3.35 7.40 7.00
CA GLY A 157 -2.43 6.75 7.92
C GLY A 157 -3.01 6.51 9.30
N ASP A 158 -3.67 7.51 9.84
CA ASP A 158 -4.33 7.43 11.16
C ASP A 158 -5.37 6.30 11.23
N LYS A 159 -6.01 5.96 10.11
CA LYS A 159 -6.97 4.84 10.04
C LYS A 159 -6.32 3.47 10.23
N PHE A 160 -5.04 3.32 9.88
CA PHE A 160 -4.31 2.08 10.14
C PHE A 160 -3.79 1.96 11.56
N ILE A 161 -3.45 3.10 12.19
CA ILE A 161 -2.80 3.13 13.51
C ILE A 161 -3.83 3.22 14.65
N ASN A 162 -4.86 4.08 14.52
CA ASN A 162 -5.71 4.50 15.64
C ASN A 162 -7.12 3.92 15.64
N ASN A 163 -7.55 3.25 14.56
CA ASN A 163 -8.96 2.94 14.33
C ASN A 163 -9.29 1.46 14.37
N GLN A 164 -9.32 0.88 15.57
CA GLN A 164 -9.97 -0.41 15.75
C GLN A 164 -11.45 -0.18 16.12
N GLY A 165 -12.39 -0.59 15.25
CA GLY A 165 -13.81 -0.60 15.54
C GLY A 165 -14.54 0.74 15.41
N LYS A 166 -14.04 1.70 14.61
CA LYS A 166 -14.67 3.02 14.42
C LYS A 166 -15.40 3.15 13.08
N LYS A 167 -16.38 4.10 13.03
CA LYS A 167 -17.21 4.40 11.84
C LYS A 167 -16.44 4.68 10.53
N ASP A 168 -15.15 4.96 10.60
CA ASP A 168 -14.33 5.36 9.44
C ASP A 168 -13.48 4.24 8.85
N GLU A 169 -13.71 2.99 9.26
CA GLU A 169 -13.03 1.82 8.69
C GLU A 169 -13.39 1.59 7.23
N THR A 170 -12.40 1.21 6.46
CA THR A 170 -12.51 0.94 5.03
C THR A 170 -12.18 -0.54 4.74
N VAL A 171 -12.47 -1.00 3.53
CA VAL A 171 -12.04 -2.33 3.07
C VAL A 171 -10.53 -2.53 3.33
N LEU A 172 -9.73 -1.52 2.98
CA LEU A 172 -8.29 -1.59 3.12
C LEU A 172 -7.83 -1.70 4.59
N THR A 173 -8.51 -1.05 5.54
CA THR A 173 -8.15 -1.16 6.97
C THR A 173 -8.50 -2.54 7.54
N TYR A 174 -9.58 -3.18 7.10
CA TYR A 174 -9.89 -4.57 7.46
C TYR A 174 -8.84 -5.54 6.90
N LEU A 175 -8.46 -5.37 5.62
CA LEU A 175 -7.41 -6.19 5.00
C LEU A 175 -6.07 -5.99 5.71
N ALA A 176 -5.68 -4.74 5.99
CA ALA A 176 -4.44 -4.46 6.69
C ALA A 176 -4.41 -5.12 8.07
N ARG A 177 -5.51 -5.07 8.83
CA ARG A 177 -5.62 -5.76 10.14
C ARG A 177 -5.48 -7.28 10.03
N TYR A 178 -5.92 -7.87 8.95
CA TYR A 178 -5.78 -9.31 8.72
C TYR A 178 -4.35 -9.69 8.34
N TYR A 179 -3.76 -8.97 7.38
CA TYR A 179 -2.48 -9.36 6.77
C TYR A 179 -1.24 -8.74 7.43
N CYS A 180 -1.39 -7.62 8.17
CA CYS A 180 -0.25 -6.80 8.59
C CYS A 180 -0.37 -6.29 10.02
N ASP A 181 0.79 -6.10 10.66
CA ASP A 181 0.95 -5.18 11.78
C ASP A 181 1.44 -3.84 11.26
N CYS A 182 0.67 -2.79 11.58
CA CYS A 182 0.93 -1.44 11.09
C CYS A 182 1.58 -0.59 12.18
N SER A 183 2.66 0.11 11.83
CA SER A 183 3.32 1.06 12.73
C SER A 183 3.63 2.37 12.03
N LYS A 184 3.42 3.48 12.72
CA LYS A 184 3.83 4.79 12.25
C LYS A 184 5.34 4.92 12.41
N LEU A 185 6.03 5.35 11.35
CA LEU A 185 7.43 5.68 11.38
C LEU A 185 7.64 7.17 11.66
N ILE A 186 7.12 8.05 10.81
CA ILE A 186 7.26 9.51 10.95
C ILE A 186 6.04 10.26 10.45
N ASP A 187 5.78 11.45 10.99
CA ASP A 187 4.91 12.46 10.39
C ASP A 187 5.74 13.36 9.46
N VAL A 188 5.16 13.75 8.30
CA VAL A 188 5.85 14.57 7.30
C VAL A 188 5.02 15.82 6.99
N SER A 189 5.53 16.98 7.38
CA SER A 189 4.89 18.27 7.10
C SER A 189 4.85 18.57 5.60
N LEU A 190 3.80 19.21 5.17
CA LEU A 190 3.59 19.65 3.79
C LEU A 190 4.71 20.57 3.25
N THR A 191 5.45 21.27 4.12
CA THR A 191 6.59 22.13 3.74
C THR A 191 7.80 21.36 3.21
N ASN A 192 7.82 20.03 3.35
CA ASN A 192 8.90 19.16 2.88
C ASN A 192 8.74 18.74 1.41
N PHE A 193 7.83 19.34 0.65
CA PHE A 193 7.55 18.97 -0.73
C PHE A 193 7.54 20.14 -1.70
N ILE A 194 7.86 19.87 -2.97
CA ILE A 194 7.65 20.73 -4.13
C ILE A 194 6.94 19.92 -5.22
N PRO A 195 5.76 20.37 -5.73
CA PRO A 195 4.90 21.40 -5.13
C PRO A 195 4.42 20.95 -3.73
N GLN A 196 4.06 21.92 -2.91
CA GLN A 196 3.53 21.66 -1.57
C GLN A 196 2.12 21.04 -1.67
N PRO A 197 1.86 19.89 -1.05
CA PRO A 197 0.52 19.31 -0.98
C PRO A 197 -0.39 20.11 -0.05
N ASN A 198 -1.69 19.86 -0.10
CA ASN A 198 -2.67 20.53 0.76
C ASN A 198 -2.83 19.86 2.14
N ILE A 199 -2.29 18.66 2.33
CA ILE A 199 -2.51 17.81 3.50
C ILE A 199 -1.18 17.24 3.94
N GLU A 200 -0.95 17.12 5.26
CA GLU A 200 0.22 16.47 5.83
C GLU A 200 0.28 14.99 5.45
N SER A 201 1.47 14.45 5.46
CA SER A 201 1.75 13.05 5.18
C SER A 201 2.24 12.31 6.42
N MET A 202 2.19 10.99 6.34
CA MET A 202 2.70 10.07 7.34
C MET A 202 3.38 8.91 6.62
N VAL A 203 4.50 8.43 7.16
CA VAL A 203 5.12 7.19 6.71
C VAL A 203 4.70 6.07 7.65
N ILE A 204 4.18 5.00 7.05
CA ILE A 204 3.73 3.80 7.77
C ILE A 204 4.51 2.59 7.27
N LYS A 205 4.84 1.70 8.18
CA LYS A 205 5.39 0.38 7.93
C LYS A 205 4.32 -0.68 8.20
N PHE A 206 4.10 -1.53 7.20
CA PHE A 206 3.23 -2.69 7.26
C PHE A 206 4.14 -3.93 7.28
N ASN A 207 4.22 -4.60 8.42
CA ASN A 207 4.91 -5.88 8.53
C ASN A 207 3.91 -7.01 8.30
N LYS A 208 4.27 -7.97 7.44
CA LYS A 208 3.41 -9.14 7.20
C LYS A 208 3.25 -9.93 8.50
N LYS A 209 2.02 -10.35 8.79
CA LYS A 209 1.72 -11.19 9.95
C LYS A 209 0.83 -12.37 9.57
N GLU A 210 0.77 -13.32 10.48
CA GLU A 210 -0.23 -14.37 10.47
C GLU A 210 -1.34 -14.04 11.46
N TYR A 211 -2.58 -14.07 11.00
CA TYR A 211 -3.74 -13.94 11.87
C TYR A 211 -4.14 -15.30 12.43
N HIS A 212 -4.69 -15.34 13.66
CA HIS A 212 -5.05 -16.59 14.34
C HIS A 212 -6.12 -17.39 13.61
N LEU A 213 -7.00 -16.71 12.87
CA LEU A 213 -8.05 -17.32 12.06
C LEU A 213 -7.70 -17.19 10.57
N LYS A 214 -7.66 -18.30 9.84
CA LYS A 214 -7.28 -18.32 8.43
C LYS A 214 -8.48 -18.19 7.51
N VAL A 215 -8.38 -17.37 6.47
CA VAL A 215 -9.35 -17.36 5.37
C VAL A 215 -9.06 -18.49 4.40
N LYS A 216 -10.11 -19.14 3.89
CA LYS A 216 -10.01 -20.24 2.92
C LYS A 216 -9.67 -19.74 1.51
N ASP A 217 -10.05 -18.51 1.18
CA ASP A 217 -9.85 -17.91 -0.13
C ASP A 217 -9.64 -16.39 0.01
N ASN A 218 -8.42 -15.92 -0.28
CA ASN A 218 -8.04 -14.50 -0.18
C ASN A 218 -8.87 -13.61 -1.11
N LYS A 219 -9.19 -14.08 -2.32
CA LYS A 219 -10.00 -13.33 -3.28
C LYS A 219 -11.44 -13.20 -2.82
N LYS A 220 -12.02 -14.28 -2.29
CA LYS A 220 -13.37 -14.23 -1.70
C LYS A 220 -13.40 -13.33 -0.48
N PHE A 221 -12.38 -13.37 0.39
CA PHE A 221 -12.27 -12.48 1.55
C PHE A 221 -12.29 -11.00 1.15
N LEU A 222 -11.51 -10.61 0.13
CA LEU A 222 -11.56 -9.27 -0.41
C LEU A 222 -12.96 -8.90 -0.92
N ASN A 223 -13.61 -9.80 -1.66
CA ASN A 223 -14.92 -9.55 -2.26
C ASN A 223 -16.03 -9.48 -1.22
N VAL A 224 -16.04 -10.37 -0.22
CA VAL A 224 -16.99 -10.37 0.89
C VAL A 224 -16.80 -9.11 1.74
N THR A 225 -15.56 -8.72 2.04
CA THR A 225 -15.25 -7.48 2.75
C THR A 225 -15.77 -6.26 1.98
N LYS A 226 -15.56 -6.21 0.67
CA LYS A 226 -16.11 -5.15 -0.20
C LYS A 226 -17.65 -5.14 -0.16
N ALA A 227 -18.28 -6.31 -0.23
CA ALA A 227 -19.73 -6.43 -0.20
C ALA A 227 -20.28 -5.93 1.14
N LEU A 228 -19.77 -6.42 2.27
CA LEU A 228 -20.20 -6.02 3.61
C LEU A 228 -20.09 -4.52 3.85
N LEU A 229 -19.04 -3.86 3.35
CA LEU A 229 -18.79 -2.44 3.57
C LEU A 229 -19.36 -1.52 2.47
N LYS A 230 -20.02 -2.06 1.44
CA LYS A 230 -20.53 -1.30 0.28
C LYS A 230 -21.53 -0.22 0.67
N MET A 231 -22.48 -0.55 1.53
CA MET A 231 -23.54 0.36 2.00
C MET A 231 -23.48 0.48 3.53
N ARG A 232 -22.57 1.26 4.06
CA ARG A 232 -22.27 1.38 5.50
C ARG A 232 -23.49 1.70 6.38
N ARG A 233 -24.46 2.47 5.85
CA ARG A 233 -25.71 2.84 6.56
C ARG A 233 -26.79 1.75 6.50
N LYS A 234 -26.56 0.65 5.76
CA LYS A 234 -27.48 -0.49 5.66
C LYS A 234 -27.01 -1.63 6.57
N THR A 235 -27.93 -2.57 6.84
CA THR A 235 -27.62 -3.79 7.59
C THR A 235 -26.73 -4.73 6.79
N ILE A 236 -26.05 -5.65 7.49
CA ILE A 236 -25.22 -6.68 6.82
C ILE A 236 -26.04 -7.59 5.93
N GLN A 237 -27.29 -7.91 6.32
CA GLN A 237 -28.22 -8.64 5.46
C GLN A 237 -28.42 -7.94 4.11
N ASN A 238 -28.69 -6.62 4.11
CA ASN A 238 -28.90 -5.87 2.90
C ASN A 238 -27.63 -5.81 2.02
N ASN A 239 -26.46 -5.74 2.65
CA ASN A 239 -25.19 -5.73 1.95
C ASN A 239 -24.90 -7.10 1.29
N LEU A 240 -25.12 -8.20 2.01
CA LEU A 240 -24.90 -9.55 1.52
C LEU A 240 -25.93 -9.99 0.48
N ASN A 241 -27.19 -9.50 0.56
CA ASN A 241 -28.22 -9.76 -0.46
C ASN A 241 -27.83 -9.30 -1.87
N ALA A 242 -26.89 -8.34 -1.97
CA ALA A 242 -26.36 -7.91 -3.25
C ALA A 242 -25.16 -8.76 -3.74
N TYR A 243 -24.69 -9.68 -2.90
CA TYR A 243 -23.52 -10.53 -3.16
C TYR A 243 -23.87 -12.01 -3.30
N LEU A 244 -24.80 -12.52 -2.49
CA LEU A 244 -25.26 -13.92 -2.53
C LEU A 244 -26.50 -14.09 -3.39
N PRO A 245 -26.77 -15.32 -3.91
CA PRO A 245 -27.86 -15.58 -4.83
C PRO A 245 -29.25 -15.27 -4.29
N THR A 246 -29.52 -15.65 -3.02
CA THR A 246 -30.85 -15.50 -2.40
C THR A 246 -30.79 -14.90 -0.99
N LYS A 247 -31.92 -14.38 -0.51
CA LYS A 247 -32.03 -13.89 0.88
C LYS A 247 -31.97 -15.03 1.89
N GLU A 248 -32.48 -16.18 1.51
CA GLU A 248 -32.46 -17.42 2.30
C GLU A 248 -31.02 -17.85 2.58
N ASP A 249 -30.14 -17.76 1.58
CA ASP A 249 -28.71 -18.04 1.72
C ASP A 249 -28.06 -17.10 2.72
N VAL A 250 -28.37 -15.79 2.63
CA VAL A 250 -27.84 -14.79 3.57
C VAL A 250 -28.29 -15.10 4.99
N LEU A 251 -29.58 -15.37 5.19
CA LEU A 251 -30.12 -15.69 6.52
C LEU A 251 -29.53 -16.99 7.06
N SER A 252 -29.39 -18.01 6.21
CA SER A 252 -28.75 -19.28 6.58
C SER A 252 -27.33 -19.07 7.13
N ILE A 253 -26.51 -18.29 6.43
CA ILE A 253 -25.13 -17.99 6.83
C ILE A 253 -25.10 -17.20 8.14
N LEU A 254 -25.89 -16.14 8.26
CA LEU A 254 -25.90 -15.30 9.45
C LEU A 254 -26.43 -16.03 10.69
N ASN A 255 -27.46 -16.87 10.54
CA ASN A 255 -28.01 -17.67 11.63
C ASN A 255 -27.01 -18.73 12.11
N GLU A 256 -26.31 -19.41 11.19
CA GLU A 256 -25.31 -20.42 11.53
C GLU A 256 -24.15 -19.83 12.35
N LEU A 257 -23.80 -18.56 12.07
CA LEU A 257 -22.78 -17.82 12.79
C LEU A 257 -23.31 -17.06 14.02
N ASN A 258 -24.62 -17.18 14.35
CA ASN A 258 -25.27 -16.42 15.41
C ASN A 258 -25.13 -14.90 15.27
N ILE A 259 -25.09 -14.39 14.05
CA ILE A 259 -24.97 -12.97 13.74
C ILE A 259 -26.36 -12.39 13.46
N ASN A 260 -26.74 -11.32 14.17
CA ASN A 260 -28.02 -10.65 13.93
C ASN A 260 -28.02 -9.98 12.53
N PRO A 261 -28.95 -10.36 11.63
CA PRO A 261 -29.02 -9.80 10.27
C PRO A 261 -29.21 -8.29 10.20
N LEU A 262 -29.76 -7.67 11.25
CA LEU A 262 -29.99 -6.23 11.34
C LEU A 262 -28.75 -5.45 11.80
N THR A 263 -27.68 -6.13 12.18
CA THR A 263 -26.40 -5.51 12.57
C THR A 263 -25.83 -4.69 11.41
N ARG A 264 -25.12 -3.61 11.73
CA ARG A 264 -24.37 -2.82 10.74
C ARG A 264 -22.95 -3.33 10.62
N PRO A 265 -22.30 -3.14 9.45
CA PRO A 265 -20.95 -3.63 9.20
C PRO A 265 -19.91 -3.19 10.26
N GLU A 266 -20.00 -1.95 10.73
CA GLU A 266 -19.07 -1.40 11.73
C GLU A 266 -19.13 -2.08 13.11
N SER A 267 -20.17 -2.88 13.37
CA SER A 267 -20.32 -3.63 14.62
C SER A 267 -19.78 -5.06 14.54
N LEU A 268 -19.36 -5.50 13.36
CA LEU A 268 -18.74 -6.81 13.16
C LEU A 268 -17.26 -6.76 13.54
N SER A 269 -16.79 -7.81 14.19
CA SER A 269 -15.37 -8.06 14.40
C SER A 269 -14.68 -8.52 13.11
N LEU A 270 -13.36 -8.50 13.07
CA LEU A 270 -12.60 -9.09 11.95
C LEU A 270 -12.86 -10.59 11.83
N ASP A 271 -13.01 -11.29 12.96
CA ASP A 271 -13.35 -12.72 13.00
C ASP A 271 -14.71 -13.00 12.35
N ASP A 272 -15.71 -12.12 12.55
CA ASP A 272 -17.00 -12.27 11.87
C ASP A 272 -16.84 -12.16 10.34
N PHE A 273 -16.03 -11.23 9.84
CA PHE A 273 -15.76 -11.13 8.40
C PHE A 273 -15.09 -12.39 7.85
N ILE A 274 -14.14 -12.97 8.59
CA ILE A 274 -13.44 -14.20 8.21
C ILE A 274 -14.42 -15.38 8.24
N ASN A 275 -15.21 -15.53 9.30
CA ASN A 275 -16.17 -16.63 9.46
C ASN A 275 -17.26 -16.59 8.38
N ILE A 276 -17.81 -15.39 8.08
CA ILE A 276 -18.75 -15.20 6.98
C ILE A 276 -18.11 -15.63 5.66
N THR A 277 -16.88 -15.20 5.41
CA THR A 277 -16.15 -15.56 4.18
C THR A 277 -15.95 -17.07 4.08
N ASN A 278 -15.47 -17.70 5.14
CA ASN A 278 -15.18 -19.13 5.17
C ASN A 278 -16.44 -19.96 4.95
N LEU A 279 -17.55 -19.58 5.58
CA LEU A 279 -18.83 -20.27 5.40
C LEU A 279 -19.39 -20.07 3.97
N ILE A 280 -19.17 -18.89 3.37
CA ILE A 280 -19.46 -18.66 1.95
C ILE A 280 -18.59 -19.56 1.07
N CYS A 281 -17.31 -19.73 1.38
CA CYS A 281 -16.43 -20.65 0.64
C CYS A 281 -16.94 -22.10 0.68
N ASP A 282 -17.44 -22.55 1.84
CA ASP A 282 -17.96 -23.91 2.01
C ASP A 282 -19.25 -24.15 1.24
N LYS A 283 -20.16 -23.18 1.27
CA LYS A 283 -21.48 -23.31 0.60
C LYS A 283 -21.43 -22.98 -0.88
N TYR A 284 -20.48 -22.15 -1.30
CA TYR A 284 -20.31 -21.68 -2.70
C TYR A 284 -18.83 -21.80 -3.11
N PRO A 285 -18.33 -23.01 -3.40
CA PRO A 285 -16.90 -23.22 -3.66
C PRO A 285 -16.37 -22.55 -4.93
N ASN A 286 -17.22 -22.08 -5.85
CA ASN A 286 -16.83 -21.45 -7.15
C ASN A 286 -17.21 -19.98 -7.25
#